data_03b92d4a4e01392d6543c9890b30f926
#
_entry.id   03b92d4a4e01392d6543c9890b30f926
#
_cell.length_a   1.000
_cell.length_b   1.000
_cell.length_c   1.000
_cell.angle_alpha   90.00
_cell.angle_beta   90.00
_cell.angle_gamma   90.00
#
_symmetry.space_group_name_H-M   'P 1'
#
loop_
_entity.id
_entity.type
_entity.pdbx_description
1 polymer ?
#
loop_
_entity_poly.entity_id
_entity_poly.type
_entity_poly.pdbx_seq_one_letter_code
_entity_poly.pdbx_strand_id
1 'polypeptide(L)'
;MAEKKQPADRRNWWDRLCRQGGFRLLGIPVGAFLLFLAGAIAVIGSEVAIHATGTEQFCTSACHSMQAFTTPEWLDSPHNKNASGVRATCADCHIPREYPQKLIVKTRSGFSDMYHELMGTISTREKYEAHRARMAEDVWAYMVKTDSRECRNCHSEEHFVLSDQPEKAAKAHVTGPEEGKTCIDCHKGIAHKTPDEIAEEQQGASAP
;
A
#
# COMPACT_ATOMS: atom_id res chain seq x y z
N MET A 1 10.66 67.44 25.25
CA MET A 1 11.24 66.10 25.59
C MET A 1 10.23 65.09 25.27
N ALA A 2 10.41 64.34 24.19
CA ALA A 2 9.49 63.26 23.74
C ALA A 2 10.03 61.93 24.27
N GLU A 3 9.26 61.28 25.14
CA GLU A 3 9.53 59.98 25.72
C GLU A 3 9.32 58.89 24.65
N LYS A 4 10.42 58.26 24.19
CA LYS A 4 10.38 57.11 23.29
C LYS A 4 9.81 55.93 24.07
N LYS A 5 8.52 55.57 23.82
CA LYS A 5 7.96 54.26 24.20
C LYS A 5 8.79 53.16 23.55
N GLN A 6 9.49 52.39 24.35
CA GLN A 6 10.11 51.13 23.91
C GLN A 6 9.02 50.14 23.39
N PRO A 7 9.24 49.50 22.27
CA PRO A 7 8.29 48.48 21.80
C PRO A 7 8.26 47.32 22.81
N ALA A 8 7.05 46.86 23.13
CA ALA A 8 6.82 45.72 23.99
C ALA A 8 7.59 44.49 23.46
N ASP A 9 8.47 43.97 24.32
CA ASP A 9 9.27 42.76 24.10
C ASP A 9 8.35 41.59 23.70
N ARG A 10 8.24 41.34 22.41
CA ARG A 10 7.68 40.09 21.87
C ARG A 10 8.67 38.96 22.15
N ARG A 11 8.91 38.65 23.40
CA ARG A 11 9.60 37.43 23.78
C ARG A 11 8.76 36.30 23.27
N ASN A 12 9.27 35.62 22.20
CA ASN A 12 8.66 34.46 21.57
C ASN A 12 8.26 33.48 22.66
N TRP A 13 7.03 32.99 22.63
CA TRP A 13 6.52 31.93 23.51
C TRP A 13 7.43 30.70 23.55
N TRP A 14 8.20 30.46 22.48
CA TRP A 14 9.27 29.46 22.39
C TRP A 14 10.39 29.70 23.38
N ASP A 15 10.82 30.95 23.60
CA ASP A 15 11.86 31.29 24.59
C ASP A 15 11.41 31.04 26.01
N ARG A 16 10.09 31.09 26.27
CA ARG A 16 9.51 30.77 27.58
C ARG A 16 9.45 29.27 27.83
N LEU A 17 9.20 28.47 26.80
CA LEU A 17 9.14 27.02 26.87
C LEU A 17 10.52 26.36 26.96
N CYS A 18 11.52 26.92 26.27
CA CYS A 18 12.87 26.33 26.15
C CYS A 18 13.91 26.95 27.09
N ARG A 19 13.59 28.03 27.84
CA ARG A 19 14.55 28.72 28.70
C ARG A 19 14.98 27.87 29.89
N GLN A 20 16.31 27.86 30.19
CA GLN A 20 16.90 27.07 31.30
C GLN A 20 16.36 27.42 32.70
N GLY A 21 15.54 28.45 32.86
CA GLY A 21 14.84 28.82 34.09
C GLY A 21 13.35 28.58 34.09
N GLY A 22 12.77 27.90 33.04
CA GLY A 22 11.37 27.59 32.95
C GLY A 22 10.96 26.40 33.83
N PHE A 23 9.65 26.11 33.83
CA PHE A 23 9.07 24.99 34.58
C PHE A 23 9.75 23.68 34.17
N ARG A 24 10.29 22.94 35.14
CA ARG A 24 10.97 21.64 34.90
C ARG A 24 10.18 20.54 35.54
N LEU A 25 9.97 19.45 34.77
CA LEU A 25 9.43 18.19 35.26
C LEU A 25 10.57 17.15 35.24
N LEU A 26 10.94 16.61 36.41
CA LEU A 26 12.06 15.67 36.55
C LEU A 26 13.39 16.19 35.97
N GLY A 27 13.66 17.53 36.11
CA GLY A 27 14.87 18.13 35.59
C GLY A 27 14.86 18.48 34.08
N ILE A 28 13.85 18.07 33.32
CA ILE A 28 13.71 18.33 31.90
C ILE A 28 12.83 19.59 31.68
N PRO A 29 13.20 20.52 30.78
CA PRO A 29 12.32 21.64 30.43
C PRO A 29 10.98 21.11 29.94
N VAL A 30 9.87 21.64 30.46
CA VAL A 30 8.50 21.20 30.09
C VAL A 30 8.27 21.23 28.58
N GLY A 31 8.83 22.25 27.88
CA GLY A 31 8.75 22.32 26.43
C GLY A 31 9.38 21.12 25.72
N ALA A 32 10.56 20.68 26.17
CA ALA A 32 11.22 19.50 25.58
C ALA A 32 10.43 18.22 25.87
N PHE A 33 9.86 18.09 27.06
CA PHE A 33 9.00 16.97 27.42
C PHE A 33 7.72 16.91 26.55
N LEU A 34 7.08 18.06 26.32
CA LEU A 34 5.89 18.15 25.47
C LEU A 34 6.20 17.82 24.01
N LEU A 35 7.35 18.29 23.49
CA LEU A 35 7.79 17.94 22.13
C LEU A 35 8.09 16.44 21.99
N PHE A 36 8.75 15.85 22.99
CA PHE A 36 8.98 14.41 23.02
C PHE A 36 7.66 13.63 23.06
N LEU A 37 6.72 14.04 23.91
CA LEU A 37 5.41 13.42 23.99
C LEU A 37 4.61 13.54 22.69
N ALA A 38 4.64 14.73 22.08
CA ALA A 38 4.00 14.96 20.78
C ALA A 38 4.62 14.07 19.69
N GLY A 39 5.94 13.95 19.66
CA GLY A 39 6.64 13.03 18.75
C GLY A 39 6.27 11.58 18.98
N ALA A 40 6.23 11.13 20.23
CA ALA A 40 5.83 9.77 20.58
C ALA A 40 4.38 9.48 20.16
N ILE A 41 3.46 10.42 20.42
CA ILE A 41 2.05 10.30 19.99
C ILE A 41 1.95 10.25 18.47
N ALA A 42 2.71 11.07 17.75
CA ALA A 42 2.72 11.06 16.28
C ALA A 42 3.21 9.73 15.73
N VAL A 43 4.29 9.16 16.28
CA VAL A 43 4.81 7.85 15.86
C VAL A 43 3.80 6.74 16.16
N ILE A 44 3.31 6.65 17.40
CA ILE A 44 2.33 5.63 17.78
C ILE A 44 1.04 5.78 16.96
N GLY A 45 0.54 7.01 16.79
CA GLY A 45 -0.65 7.29 16.01
C GLY A 45 -0.48 6.90 14.54
N SER A 46 0.68 7.15 13.95
CA SER A 46 0.97 6.72 12.57
C SER A 46 1.00 5.20 12.44
N GLU A 47 1.60 4.47 13.39
CA GLU A 47 1.61 3.01 13.39
C GLU A 47 0.20 2.43 13.52
N VAL A 48 -0.61 2.97 14.45
CA VAL A 48 -2.00 2.55 14.62
C VAL A 48 -2.79 2.79 13.32
N ALA A 49 -2.63 3.95 12.69
CA ALA A 49 -3.31 4.28 11.44
C ALA A 49 -2.87 3.36 10.29
N ILE A 50 -1.56 3.11 10.14
CA ILE A 50 -1.01 2.20 9.14
C ILE A 50 -1.54 0.78 9.33
N HIS A 51 -1.59 0.30 10.56
CA HIS A 51 -2.10 -1.03 10.88
C HIS A 51 -3.60 -1.13 10.62
N ALA A 52 -4.40 -0.21 11.14
CA ALA A 52 -5.86 -0.21 10.98
C ALA A 52 -6.28 -0.14 9.50
N THR A 53 -5.64 0.73 8.72
CA THR A 53 -5.90 0.87 7.28
C THR A 53 -5.23 -0.21 6.42
N GLY A 54 -4.45 -1.11 6.98
CA GLY A 54 -3.81 -2.26 6.31
C GLY A 54 -4.55 -3.56 6.48
N THR A 55 -5.66 -3.58 7.22
CA THR A 55 -6.45 -4.79 7.44
C THR A 55 -7.23 -5.19 6.19
N GLU A 56 -7.46 -6.49 6.00
CA GLU A 56 -8.32 -7.01 4.94
C GLU A 56 -9.71 -6.37 5.00
N GLN A 57 -10.28 -6.26 6.19
CA GLN A 57 -11.58 -5.64 6.38
C GLN A 57 -11.62 -4.19 5.87
N PHE A 58 -10.60 -3.39 6.15
CA PHE A 58 -10.53 -2.02 5.63
C PHE A 58 -10.47 -2.02 4.09
N CYS A 59 -9.58 -2.82 3.50
CA CYS A 59 -9.40 -2.88 2.04
C CYS A 59 -10.66 -3.37 1.31
N THR A 60 -11.43 -4.27 1.90
CA THR A 60 -12.61 -4.88 1.26
C THR A 60 -13.91 -4.12 1.51
N SER A 61 -13.96 -3.16 2.43
CA SER A 61 -15.22 -2.54 2.82
C SER A 61 -15.22 -1.01 2.95
N ALA A 62 -14.04 -0.37 3.03
CA ALA A 62 -13.97 1.08 3.26
C ALA A 62 -14.33 1.91 2.03
N CYS A 63 -14.01 1.43 0.83
CA CYS A 63 -14.25 2.11 -0.44
C CYS A 63 -15.24 1.33 -1.30
N HIS A 64 -16.18 2.05 -1.91
CA HIS A 64 -17.20 1.45 -2.77
C HIS A 64 -16.60 0.70 -3.96
N SER A 65 -15.63 1.29 -4.64
CA SER A 65 -14.96 0.69 -5.79
C SER A 65 -14.24 -0.61 -5.44
N MET A 66 -13.57 -0.65 -4.29
CA MET A 66 -12.92 -1.86 -3.80
C MET A 66 -13.93 -2.97 -3.50
N GLN A 67 -14.99 -2.64 -2.77
CA GLN A 67 -16.05 -3.58 -2.40
C GLN A 67 -16.77 -4.15 -3.62
N ALA A 68 -17.11 -3.28 -4.58
CA ALA A 68 -17.96 -3.65 -5.72
C ALA A 68 -17.20 -4.35 -6.86
N PHE A 69 -15.91 -4.03 -7.05
CA PHE A 69 -15.19 -4.43 -8.27
C PHE A 69 -14.00 -5.35 -7.98
N THR A 70 -13.14 -4.97 -7.05
CA THR A 70 -11.87 -5.65 -6.78
C THR A 70 -12.02 -6.85 -5.85
N THR A 71 -12.77 -6.67 -4.76
CA THR A 71 -12.97 -7.70 -3.73
C THR A 71 -13.57 -9.00 -4.27
N PRO A 72 -14.62 -8.99 -5.13
CA PRO A 72 -15.18 -10.23 -5.68
C PRO A 72 -14.16 -11.06 -6.48
N GLU A 73 -13.32 -10.39 -7.27
CA GLU A 73 -12.28 -11.07 -8.06
C GLU A 73 -11.23 -11.73 -7.16
N TRP A 74 -10.76 -11.01 -6.13
CA TRP A 74 -9.82 -11.57 -5.16
C TRP A 74 -10.43 -12.74 -4.37
N LEU A 75 -11.71 -12.65 -3.97
CA LEU A 75 -12.40 -13.72 -3.26
C LEU A 75 -12.45 -15.03 -4.05
N ASP A 76 -12.46 -14.96 -5.38
CA ASP A 76 -12.48 -16.13 -6.27
C ASP A 76 -11.08 -16.59 -6.71
N SER A 77 -10.04 -15.84 -6.37
CA SER A 77 -8.67 -16.15 -6.76
C SER A 77 -8.06 -17.30 -5.96
N PRO A 78 -7.05 -17.99 -6.51
CA PRO A 78 -6.27 -19.01 -5.78
C PRO A 78 -5.55 -18.44 -4.55
N HIS A 79 -5.29 -17.14 -4.49
CA HIS A 79 -4.68 -16.49 -3.34
C HIS A 79 -5.64 -16.28 -2.17
N ASN A 80 -6.93 -16.41 -2.38
CA ASN A 80 -7.94 -16.44 -1.33
C ASN A 80 -8.49 -17.85 -1.06
N LYS A 81 -8.68 -18.67 -2.12
CA LYS A 81 -9.24 -20.02 -2.01
C LYS A 81 -8.26 -21.04 -2.59
N ASN A 82 -7.66 -21.86 -1.77
CA ASN A 82 -6.74 -22.91 -2.20
C ASN A 82 -6.75 -24.11 -1.26
N ALA A 83 -6.14 -25.21 -1.70
CA ALA A 83 -6.13 -26.48 -0.96
C ALA A 83 -5.31 -26.41 0.35
N SER A 84 -4.36 -25.48 0.47
CA SER A 84 -3.52 -25.33 1.67
C SER A 84 -4.22 -24.59 2.80
N GLY A 85 -5.27 -23.80 2.49
CA GLY A 85 -5.93 -22.91 3.44
C GLY A 85 -5.12 -21.65 3.78
N VAL A 86 -3.92 -21.47 3.21
CA VAL A 86 -3.11 -20.25 3.40
C VAL A 86 -3.61 -19.18 2.44
N ARG A 87 -3.96 -18.01 2.98
CA ARG A 87 -4.50 -16.89 2.22
C ARG A 87 -3.52 -15.73 2.17
N ALA A 88 -3.43 -15.08 1.02
CA ALA A 88 -2.77 -13.79 0.89
C ALA A 88 -3.83 -12.67 0.95
N THR A 89 -3.63 -11.71 1.84
CA THR A 89 -4.49 -10.53 1.95
C THR A 89 -4.11 -9.49 0.90
N CYS A 90 -4.96 -8.47 0.71
CA CYS A 90 -4.64 -7.34 -0.17
C CYS A 90 -3.29 -6.71 0.19
N ALA A 91 -3.04 -6.52 1.48
CA ALA A 91 -1.80 -5.92 1.97
C ALA A 91 -0.55 -6.76 1.67
N ASP A 92 -0.64 -8.08 1.62
CA ASP A 92 0.51 -8.95 1.35
C ASP A 92 1.10 -8.76 -0.05
N CYS A 93 0.27 -8.35 -1.02
CA CYS A 93 0.68 -8.08 -2.41
C CYS A 93 0.90 -6.59 -2.70
N HIS A 94 0.16 -5.68 -2.02
CA HIS A 94 0.15 -4.27 -2.35
C HIS A 94 0.94 -3.38 -1.39
N ILE A 95 1.31 -3.87 -0.21
CA ILE A 95 1.99 -3.08 0.81
C ILE A 95 3.30 -3.73 1.22
N PRO A 96 4.44 -3.07 0.99
CA PRO A 96 5.74 -3.56 1.46
C PRO A 96 5.74 -3.81 2.96
N ARG A 97 6.47 -4.84 3.41
CA ARG A 97 6.64 -5.13 4.84
C ARG A 97 7.67 -4.23 5.50
N GLU A 98 8.68 -3.79 4.73
CA GLU A 98 9.84 -3.05 5.21
C GLU A 98 9.59 -1.54 5.30
N TYR A 99 10.15 -0.90 6.31
CA TYR A 99 10.29 0.55 6.41
C TYR A 99 11.58 1.01 5.70
N PRO A 100 11.59 2.19 5.07
CA PRO A 100 10.51 3.20 5.00
C PRO A 100 9.52 2.96 3.85
N GLN A 101 9.70 1.95 3.01
CA GLN A 101 8.90 1.68 1.81
C GLN A 101 7.41 1.53 2.13
N LYS A 102 7.10 0.83 3.21
CA LYS A 102 5.72 0.67 3.72
C LYS A 102 5.02 2.01 3.91
N LEU A 103 5.69 2.95 4.58
CA LEU A 103 5.14 4.28 4.85
C LEU A 103 4.95 5.07 3.54
N ILE A 104 5.94 5.05 2.65
CA ILE A 104 5.91 5.77 1.37
C ILE A 104 4.76 5.25 0.50
N VAL A 105 4.66 3.93 0.33
CA VAL A 105 3.62 3.31 -0.50
C VAL A 105 2.24 3.58 0.08
N LYS A 106 2.03 3.34 1.38
CA LYS A 106 0.73 3.59 2.02
C LYS A 106 0.30 5.04 1.96
N THR A 107 1.23 5.97 2.17
CA THR A 107 0.90 7.40 2.10
C THR A 107 0.52 7.79 0.68
N ARG A 108 1.32 7.40 -0.32
CA ARG A 108 1.06 7.73 -1.72
C ARG A 108 -0.25 7.12 -2.22
N SER A 109 -0.41 5.79 -2.03
CA SER A 109 -1.61 5.08 -2.48
C SER A 109 -2.85 5.56 -1.74
N GLY A 110 -2.78 5.71 -0.41
CA GLY A 110 -3.92 6.16 0.37
C GLY A 110 -4.43 7.54 -0.03
N PHE A 111 -3.55 8.50 -0.34
CA PHE A 111 -3.97 9.81 -0.86
C PHE A 111 -4.54 9.70 -2.28
N SER A 112 -3.94 8.91 -3.15
CA SER A 112 -4.41 8.70 -4.51
C SER A 112 -5.78 8.03 -4.52
N ASP A 113 -5.93 6.95 -3.77
CA ASP A 113 -7.16 6.15 -3.72
C ASP A 113 -8.32 6.98 -3.12
N MET A 114 -8.05 7.70 -2.03
CA MET A 114 -9.05 8.59 -1.42
C MET A 114 -9.47 9.71 -2.40
N TYR A 115 -8.53 10.30 -3.12
CA TYR A 115 -8.85 11.31 -4.13
C TYR A 115 -9.74 10.75 -5.24
N HIS A 116 -9.38 9.60 -5.82
CA HIS A 116 -10.13 9.00 -6.91
C HIS A 116 -11.51 8.48 -6.48
N GLU A 117 -11.62 7.96 -5.26
CA GLU A 117 -12.93 7.56 -4.68
C GLU A 117 -13.84 8.77 -4.49
N LEU A 118 -13.34 9.87 -3.89
CA LEU A 118 -14.13 11.10 -3.68
C LEU A 118 -14.52 11.79 -4.99
N MET A 119 -13.64 11.77 -5.99
CA MET A 119 -13.93 12.35 -7.31
C MET A 119 -14.81 11.44 -8.19
N GLY A 120 -15.10 10.22 -7.75
CA GLY A 120 -15.91 9.26 -8.49
C GLY A 120 -15.28 8.81 -9.80
N THR A 121 -13.94 8.80 -9.90
CA THR A 121 -13.19 8.45 -11.11
C THR A 121 -13.47 7.01 -11.55
N ILE A 122 -13.66 6.11 -10.57
CA ILE A 122 -13.91 4.66 -10.78
C ILE A 122 -15.20 4.22 -10.09
N SER A 123 -16.19 5.12 -9.96
CA SER A 123 -17.40 4.90 -9.17
C SER A 123 -18.42 3.94 -9.80
N THR A 124 -18.32 3.66 -11.09
CA THR A 124 -19.17 2.69 -11.79
C THR A 124 -18.33 1.60 -12.44
N ARG A 125 -18.98 0.46 -12.76
CA ARG A 125 -18.30 -0.65 -13.44
C ARG A 125 -17.64 -0.19 -14.76
N GLU A 126 -18.33 0.58 -15.56
CA GLU A 126 -17.84 1.07 -16.84
C GLU A 126 -16.59 1.95 -16.67
N LYS A 127 -16.62 2.87 -15.69
CA LYS A 127 -15.46 3.73 -15.38
C LYS A 127 -14.30 2.91 -14.84
N TYR A 128 -14.56 1.94 -13.97
CA TYR A 128 -13.54 1.06 -13.42
C TYR A 128 -12.85 0.27 -14.54
N GLU A 129 -13.63 -0.37 -15.44
CA GLU A 129 -13.09 -1.13 -16.56
C GLU A 129 -12.31 -0.26 -17.54
N ALA A 130 -12.75 0.97 -17.78
CA ALA A 130 -12.02 1.93 -18.63
C ALA A 130 -10.63 2.31 -18.08
N HIS A 131 -10.42 2.17 -16.75
CA HIS A 131 -9.15 2.46 -16.10
C HIS A 131 -8.34 1.20 -15.75
N ARG A 132 -8.93 0.00 -15.88
CA ARG A 132 -8.32 -1.27 -15.46
C ARG A 132 -6.92 -1.49 -16.05
N ALA A 133 -6.76 -1.32 -17.36
CA ALA A 133 -5.48 -1.53 -18.04
C ALA A 133 -4.38 -0.67 -17.44
N ARG A 134 -4.63 0.62 -17.26
CA ARG A 134 -3.66 1.55 -16.68
C ARG A 134 -3.34 1.21 -15.23
N MET A 135 -4.35 0.90 -14.42
CA MET A 135 -4.15 0.52 -13.01
C MET A 135 -3.33 -0.77 -12.90
N ALA A 136 -3.60 -1.76 -13.75
CA ALA A 136 -2.84 -3.00 -13.81
C ALA A 136 -1.38 -2.77 -14.22
N GLU A 137 -1.14 -1.97 -15.26
CA GLU A 137 0.20 -1.62 -15.73
C GLU A 137 1.02 -0.91 -14.64
N ASP A 138 0.43 0.05 -13.92
CA ASP A 138 1.08 0.77 -12.83
C ASP A 138 1.54 -0.21 -11.71
N VAL A 139 0.70 -1.17 -11.35
CA VAL A 139 1.01 -2.20 -10.34
C VAL A 139 2.08 -3.16 -10.85
N TRP A 140 1.95 -3.66 -12.09
CA TRP A 140 2.94 -4.56 -12.68
C TRP A 140 4.32 -3.90 -12.81
N ALA A 141 4.36 -2.64 -13.27
CA ALA A 141 5.61 -1.88 -13.35
C ALA A 141 6.27 -1.70 -11.98
N TYR A 142 5.47 -1.46 -10.93
CA TYR A 142 5.99 -1.41 -9.57
C TYR A 142 6.56 -2.76 -9.12
N MET A 143 5.85 -3.86 -9.37
CA MET A 143 6.28 -5.21 -8.99
C MET A 143 7.55 -5.63 -9.75
N VAL A 144 7.66 -5.33 -11.06
CA VAL A 144 8.89 -5.54 -11.84
C VAL A 144 10.05 -4.76 -11.23
N LYS A 145 9.85 -3.46 -10.95
CA LYS A 145 10.87 -2.59 -10.36
C LYS A 145 11.38 -3.07 -9.01
N THR A 146 10.54 -3.76 -8.25
CA THR A 146 10.86 -4.26 -6.89
C THR A 146 11.22 -5.75 -6.90
N ASP A 147 11.48 -6.33 -8.06
CA ASP A 147 11.77 -7.77 -8.24
C ASP A 147 10.71 -8.66 -7.61
N SER A 148 9.43 -8.29 -7.80
CA SER A 148 8.28 -9.01 -7.23
C SER A 148 8.46 -9.34 -5.73
N ARG A 149 9.03 -8.42 -4.97
CA ARG A 149 9.41 -8.60 -3.56
C ARG A 149 8.25 -9.12 -2.71
N GLU A 150 7.05 -8.63 -2.93
CA GLU A 150 5.86 -9.02 -2.19
C GLU A 150 5.52 -10.52 -2.42
N CYS A 151 5.72 -11.02 -3.63
CA CYS A 151 5.55 -12.45 -3.95
C CYS A 151 6.57 -13.32 -3.21
N ARG A 152 7.83 -12.85 -3.16
CA ARG A 152 8.95 -13.54 -2.50
C ARG A 152 8.81 -13.62 -0.98
N ASN A 153 7.91 -12.87 -0.38
CA ASN A 153 7.58 -12.99 1.05
C ASN A 153 6.94 -14.34 1.41
N CYS A 154 6.35 -15.03 0.43
CA CYS A 154 5.72 -16.35 0.61
C CYS A 154 6.26 -17.40 -0.36
N HIS A 155 6.70 -17.00 -1.56
CA HIS A 155 7.24 -17.88 -2.59
C HIS A 155 8.77 -17.74 -2.67
N SER A 156 9.49 -18.71 -2.10
CA SER A 156 10.95 -18.79 -2.21
C SER A 156 11.32 -19.74 -3.35
N GLU A 157 12.05 -19.25 -4.34
CA GLU A 157 12.50 -20.05 -5.48
C GLU A 157 13.41 -21.21 -5.04
N GLU A 158 14.19 -21.02 -3.96
CA GLU A 158 15.06 -22.06 -3.39
C GLU A 158 14.29 -23.29 -2.90
N HIS A 159 12.98 -23.13 -2.61
CA HIS A 159 12.11 -24.18 -2.11
C HIS A 159 11.16 -24.75 -3.18
N PHE A 160 11.33 -24.36 -4.45
CA PHE A 160 10.50 -24.91 -5.54
C PHE A 160 10.89 -26.36 -5.84
N VAL A 161 9.92 -27.26 -5.74
CA VAL A 161 10.07 -28.64 -6.18
C VAL A 161 9.78 -28.70 -7.68
N LEU A 162 10.81 -28.46 -8.48
CA LEU A 162 10.67 -28.35 -9.95
C LEU A 162 10.14 -29.65 -10.59
N SER A 163 10.46 -30.83 -9.99
CA SER A 163 9.95 -32.11 -10.46
C SER A 163 8.43 -32.27 -10.38
N ASP A 164 7.79 -31.52 -9.49
CA ASP A 164 6.34 -31.58 -9.28
C ASP A 164 5.59 -30.55 -10.14
N GLN A 165 6.33 -29.74 -10.90
CA GLN A 165 5.78 -28.73 -11.78
C GLN A 165 5.68 -29.27 -13.22
N PRO A 166 4.72 -28.75 -14.03
CA PRO A 166 4.71 -29.01 -15.46
C PRO A 166 6.06 -28.61 -16.08
N GLU A 167 6.57 -29.39 -17.03
CA GLU A 167 7.89 -29.22 -17.64
C GLU A 167 8.16 -27.78 -18.12
N LYS A 168 7.16 -27.15 -18.76
CA LYS A 168 7.22 -25.76 -19.22
C LYS A 168 7.42 -24.78 -18.05
N ALA A 169 6.72 -25.00 -16.95
CA ALA A 169 6.82 -24.15 -15.76
C ALA A 169 8.17 -24.36 -15.06
N ALA A 170 8.58 -25.61 -14.85
CA ALA A 170 9.87 -25.92 -14.25
C ALA A 170 11.03 -25.28 -15.03
N LYS A 171 11.02 -25.39 -16.37
CA LYS A 171 12.00 -24.72 -17.22
C LYS A 171 11.96 -23.20 -17.08
N ALA A 172 10.77 -22.60 -17.10
CA ALA A 172 10.61 -21.15 -17.00
C ALA A 172 11.09 -20.60 -15.64
N HIS A 173 10.93 -21.35 -14.55
CA HIS A 173 11.42 -20.97 -13.22
C HIS A 173 12.95 -21.01 -13.10
N VAL A 174 13.64 -21.75 -13.98
CA VAL A 174 15.11 -21.73 -14.07
C VAL A 174 15.57 -20.61 -14.99
N THR A 175 15.04 -20.53 -16.21
CA THR A 175 15.54 -19.60 -17.24
C THR A 175 15.04 -18.16 -17.05
N GLY A 176 13.86 -17.97 -16.46
CA GLY A 176 13.27 -16.64 -16.29
C GLY A 176 14.13 -15.70 -15.43
N PRO A 177 14.58 -16.09 -14.24
CA PRO A 177 15.51 -15.29 -13.45
C PRO A 177 16.84 -15.02 -14.15
N GLU A 178 17.38 -15.97 -14.90
CA GLU A 178 18.60 -15.78 -15.70
C GLU A 178 18.41 -14.73 -16.80
N GLU A 179 17.19 -14.60 -17.34
CA GLU A 179 16.80 -13.59 -18.31
C GLU A 179 16.40 -12.24 -17.66
N GLY A 180 16.50 -12.12 -16.34
CA GLY A 180 16.11 -10.93 -15.57
C GLY A 180 14.60 -10.72 -15.45
N LYS A 181 13.79 -11.77 -15.66
CA LYS A 181 12.35 -11.74 -15.46
C LYS A 181 12.01 -11.90 -13.98
N THR A 182 10.99 -11.19 -13.55
CA THR A 182 10.43 -11.29 -12.22
C THR A 182 9.15 -12.13 -12.21
N CYS A 183 8.62 -12.47 -11.05
CA CYS A 183 7.41 -13.30 -10.95
C CYS A 183 6.23 -12.70 -11.73
N ILE A 184 6.03 -11.40 -11.63
CA ILE A 184 4.89 -10.72 -12.26
C ILE A 184 4.99 -10.65 -13.79
N ASP A 185 6.17 -10.79 -14.37
CA ASP A 185 6.30 -10.81 -15.83
C ASP A 185 5.54 -11.99 -16.46
N CYS A 186 5.41 -13.10 -15.72
CA CYS A 186 4.72 -14.30 -16.15
C CYS A 186 3.40 -14.55 -15.40
N HIS A 187 3.29 -14.13 -14.14
CA HIS A 187 2.16 -14.43 -13.25
C HIS A 187 1.20 -13.25 -13.09
N LYS A 188 0.63 -12.79 -14.20
CA LYS A 188 -0.47 -11.81 -14.22
C LYS A 188 -1.82 -12.52 -13.98
N GLY A 189 -2.83 -11.78 -13.51
CA GLY A 189 -4.17 -12.33 -13.34
C GLY A 189 -4.36 -13.25 -12.11
N ILE A 190 -3.40 -13.30 -11.19
CA ILE A 190 -3.41 -14.24 -10.06
C ILE A 190 -4.37 -13.90 -8.92
N ALA A 191 -4.84 -12.66 -8.88
CA ALA A 191 -5.78 -12.18 -7.85
C ALA A 191 -6.91 -11.34 -8.44
N HIS A 192 -6.66 -10.68 -9.55
CA HIS A 192 -7.63 -9.86 -10.28
C HIS A 192 -7.56 -10.19 -11.75
N LYS A 193 -8.71 -10.16 -12.43
CA LYS A 193 -8.77 -10.40 -13.86
C LYS A 193 -7.93 -9.38 -14.62
N THR A 194 -7.18 -9.87 -15.59
CA THR A 194 -6.42 -9.01 -16.49
C THR A 194 -7.34 -8.23 -17.43
N PRO A 195 -6.86 -7.11 -18.02
CA PRO A 195 -7.65 -6.39 -19.03
C PRO A 195 -8.08 -7.26 -20.20
N ASP A 196 -7.22 -8.20 -20.63
CA ASP A 196 -7.50 -9.10 -21.76
C ASP A 196 -8.61 -10.11 -21.41
N GLU A 197 -8.58 -10.71 -20.21
CA GLU A 197 -9.65 -11.60 -19.73
C GLU A 197 -11.00 -10.89 -19.67
N ILE A 198 -11.04 -9.63 -19.22
CA ILE A 198 -12.28 -8.85 -19.21
C ILE A 198 -12.75 -8.56 -20.65
N ALA A 199 -11.86 -8.24 -21.56
CA ALA A 199 -12.21 -7.98 -22.96
C ALA A 199 -12.78 -9.24 -23.63
N GLU A 200 -12.24 -10.40 -23.37
CA GLU A 200 -12.74 -11.69 -23.86
C GLU A 200 -14.13 -12.03 -23.29
N GLU A 201 -14.35 -11.83 -22.00
CA GLU A 201 -15.66 -12.02 -21.36
C GLU A 201 -16.75 -11.13 -21.97
N GLN A 202 -16.42 -9.85 -22.22
CA GLN A 202 -17.36 -8.90 -22.83
C GLN A 202 -17.71 -9.28 -24.26
N GLN A 203 -16.76 -9.78 -25.04
CA GLN A 203 -16.99 -10.27 -26.40
C GLN A 203 -17.82 -11.55 -26.40
N GLY A 204 -17.55 -12.49 -25.49
CA GLY A 204 -18.31 -13.72 -25.33
C GLY A 204 -19.77 -13.49 -24.91
N ALA A 205 -20.01 -12.49 -24.04
CA ALA A 205 -21.35 -12.13 -23.58
C ALA A 205 -22.19 -11.39 -24.66
N SER A 206 -21.54 -10.82 -25.67
CA SER A 206 -22.19 -10.11 -26.77
C SER A 206 -22.44 -10.98 -28.02
N ALA A 207 -21.96 -12.21 -28.01
CA ALA A 207 -22.25 -13.17 -29.09
C ALA A 207 -23.69 -13.69 -29.00
N PRO A 208 -24.47 -13.69 -30.09
CA PRO A 208 -25.89 -14.05 -30.10
C PRO A 208 -26.13 -15.54 -29.85
#